data_68e4eb8016d5553b066fc8f0ee0ae21a
#
_entry.id   68e4eb8016d5553b066fc8f0ee0ae21a
#
_cell.length_a   1.000
_cell.length_b   1.000
_cell.length_c   1.000
_cell.angle_alpha   90.00
_cell.angle_beta   90.00
_cell.angle_gamma   90.00
#
_symmetry.space_group_name_H-M   'P 1'
#
loop_
_entity.id
_entity.type
_entity.pdbx_description
1 polymer ?
#
loop_
_entity_poly.entity_id
_entity_poly.type
_entity_poly.pdbx_seq_one_letter_code
_entity_poly.pdbx_strand_id
1 'polypeptide(L)'
;MDLQDIVIKKTQPIRIGQAVADGLTHPDLGPAWERLLPEVISHLDAVGADHGISVGKYEYQGSAEDYTITLHAGFDVGDQNVPDSDRVRIIDLPVVEVASVVYRGPMDGIPSAWEALVARVEDSGYRLVGESRELYHEHDEQNHVRHVTELQVAIAR
;
A
#
# COMPACT_ATOMS: atom_id res chain seq x y z
N MET A 1 -18.79 2.98 -2.49
CA MET A 1 -17.74 2.78 -3.52
C MET A 1 -18.36 2.11 -4.73
N ASP A 2 -18.04 2.57 -5.92
CA ASP A 2 -18.54 1.99 -7.15
C ASP A 2 -17.57 0.93 -7.68
N LEU A 3 -17.97 -0.35 -7.58
CA LEU A 3 -17.16 -1.47 -8.02
C LEU A 3 -17.08 -1.63 -9.54
N GLN A 4 -17.85 -0.85 -10.29
CA GLN A 4 -17.79 -0.88 -11.76
C GLN A 4 -16.48 -0.28 -12.28
N ASP A 5 -15.76 0.46 -11.45
CA ASP A 5 -14.51 1.12 -11.82
C ASP A 5 -13.25 0.27 -11.54
N ILE A 6 -13.43 -1.02 -11.27
CA ILE A 6 -12.29 -1.92 -11.10
C ILE A 6 -11.58 -2.12 -12.44
N VAL A 7 -10.27 -1.92 -12.44
CA VAL A 7 -9.42 -2.02 -13.63
C VAL A 7 -8.39 -3.12 -13.40
N ILE A 8 -8.26 -4.03 -14.36
CA ILE A 8 -7.19 -5.03 -14.38
C ILE A 8 -6.02 -4.44 -15.15
N LYS A 9 -4.87 -4.32 -14.52
CA LYS A 9 -3.71 -3.68 -15.13
C LYS A 9 -2.41 -4.18 -14.54
N LYS A 10 -1.31 -3.93 -15.22
CA LYS A 10 0.04 -4.04 -14.65
C LYS A 10 0.36 -2.73 -13.94
N THR A 11 1.01 -2.83 -12.78
CA THR A 11 1.42 -1.64 -12.03
C THR A 11 2.51 -0.88 -12.77
N GLN A 12 2.59 0.44 -12.52
CA GLN A 12 3.71 1.24 -12.99
C GLN A 12 4.93 0.95 -12.10
N PRO A 13 6.15 1.00 -12.63
CA PRO A 13 7.34 0.96 -11.80
C PRO A 13 7.31 2.11 -10.79
N ILE A 14 7.62 1.81 -9.54
CA ILE A 14 7.66 2.82 -8.49
C ILE A 14 8.81 2.51 -7.54
N ARG A 15 9.59 3.53 -7.22
CA ARG A 15 10.69 3.43 -6.26
C ARG A 15 10.28 4.08 -4.97
N ILE A 16 10.38 3.35 -3.86
CA ILE A 16 9.99 3.87 -2.55
C ILE A 16 11.13 3.79 -1.55
N GLY A 17 11.15 4.75 -0.63
CA GLY A 17 11.90 4.62 0.61
C GLY A 17 10.96 4.04 1.66
N GLN A 18 11.34 2.92 2.27
CA GLN A 18 10.44 2.16 3.13
C GLN A 18 11.07 1.71 4.43
N ALA A 19 10.22 1.51 5.42
CA ALA A 19 10.53 0.75 6.63
C ALA A 19 9.54 -0.43 6.71
N VAL A 20 9.95 -1.53 7.34
CA VAL A 20 9.22 -2.80 7.29
C VAL A 20 8.90 -3.31 8.69
N ALA A 21 7.70 -3.86 8.86
CA ALA A 21 7.32 -4.59 10.06
C ALA A 21 6.71 -5.93 9.67
N ASP A 22 7.17 -7.00 10.32
CA ASP A 22 6.73 -8.38 10.08
C ASP A 22 5.79 -8.87 11.17
N GLY A 23 5.12 -9.97 10.90
CA GLY A 23 4.36 -10.71 11.92
C GLY A 23 3.15 -9.97 12.46
N LEU A 24 2.55 -9.11 11.65
CA LEU A 24 1.44 -8.27 12.07
C LEU A 24 0.10 -8.99 11.88
N THR A 25 -0.88 -8.62 12.71
CA THR A 25 -2.29 -8.92 12.49
C THR A 25 -3.00 -7.64 12.04
N HIS A 26 -4.26 -7.73 11.62
CA HIS A 26 -4.99 -6.53 11.17
C HIS A 26 -5.02 -5.40 12.21
N PRO A 27 -5.29 -5.68 13.51
CA PRO A 27 -5.25 -4.61 14.52
C PRO A 27 -3.88 -3.93 14.68
N ASP A 28 -2.80 -4.61 14.29
CA ASP A 28 -1.44 -4.08 14.41
C ASP A 28 -1.07 -3.10 13.31
N LEU A 29 -1.84 -3.05 12.21
CA LEU A 29 -1.46 -2.27 11.02
C LEU A 29 -1.44 -0.77 11.28
N GLY A 30 -2.47 -0.22 11.92
CA GLY A 30 -2.51 1.21 12.25
C GLY A 30 -1.32 1.64 13.10
N PRO A 31 -1.08 0.99 14.26
CA PRO A 31 0.09 1.29 15.07
C PRO A 31 1.43 1.13 14.34
N ALA A 32 1.55 0.13 13.46
CA ALA A 32 2.76 -0.05 12.66
C ALA A 32 3.00 1.12 11.70
N TRP A 33 1.96 1.56 11.00
CA TRP A 33 2.04 2.75 10.15
C TRP A 33 2.51 3.98 10.93
N GLU A 34 1.94 4.20 12.12
CA GLU A 34 2.30 5.35 12.97
C GLU A 34 3.75 5.29 13.46
N ARG A 35 4.32 4.08 13.57
CA ARG A 35 5.71 3.89 13.97
C ARG A 35 6.68 4.02 12.81
N LEU A 36 6.32 3.44 11.65
CA LEU A 36 7.25 3.31 10.52
C LEU A 36 7.36 4.59 9.68
N LEU A 37 6.27 5.28 9.42
CA LEU A 37 6.31 6.48 8.57
C LEU A 37 7.23 7.57 9.10
N PRO A 38 7.21 7.90 10.41
CA PRO A 38 8.14 8.90 10.92
C PRO A 38 9.61 8.53 10.72
N GLU A 39 9.97 7.25 10.76
CA GLU A 39 11.34 6.81 10.49
C GLU A 39 11.74 7.11 9.04
N VAL A 40 10.84 6.86 8.10
CA VAL A 40 11.10 7.17 6.67
C VAL A 40 11.21 8.68 6.46
N ILE A 41 10.29 9.46 7.02
CA ILE A 41 10.31 10.93 6.92
C ILE A 41 11.61 11.49 7.48
N SER A 42 12.01 11.04 8.67
CA SER A 42 13.26 11.48 9.30
C SER A 42 14.47 11.22 8.41
N HIS A 43 14.53 10.04 7.81
CA HIS A 43 15.64 9.70 6.92
C HIS A 43 15.66 10.58 5.66
N LEU A 44 14.51 10.74 5.01
CA LEU A 44 14.42 11.55 3.81
C LEU A 44 14.77 13.01 4.09
N ASP A 45 14.29 13.56 5.20
CA ASP A 45 14.63 14.93 5.62
C ASP A 45 16.13 15.07 5.89
N ALA A 46 16.73 14.08 6.56
CA ALA A 46 18.15 14.11 6.90
C ALA A 46 19.06 14.14 5.68
N VAL A 47 18.64 13.51 4.58
CA VAL A 47 19.44 13.48 3.34
C VAL A 47 18.97 14.51 2.31
N GLY A 48 18.00 15.36 2.66
CA GLY A 48 17.51 16.43 1.78
C GLY A 48 16.69 15.93 0.60
N ALA A 49 16.06 14.77 0.72
CA ALA A 49 15.24 14.20 -0.34
C ALA A 49 13.79 14.63 -0.19
N ASP A 50 13.15 14.90 -1.33
CA ASP A 50 11.71 15.11 -1.37
C ASP A 50 10.99 13.76 -1.35
N HIS A 51 9.75 13.75 -0.90
CA HIS A 51 8.93 12.56 -0.98
C HIS A 51 7.60 12.86 -1.66
N GLY A 52 7.14 11.89 -2.44
CA GLY A 52 5.84 11.95 -3.09
C GLY A 52 4.75 11.37 -2.21
N ILE A 53 3.86 10.61 -2.82
CA ILE A 53 2.75 9.97 -2.09
C ILE A 53 3.26 8.88 -1.17
N SER A 54 2.52 8.62 -0.09
CA SER A 54 2.79 7.44 0.73
C SER A 54 2.25 6.19 0.05
N VAL A 55 2.96 5.08 0.25
CA VAL A 55 2.66 3.79 -0.37
C VAL A 55 2.78 2.70 0.69
N GLY A 56 1.78 1.85 0.77
CA GLY A 56 1.85 0.65 1.59
C GLY A 56 1.82 -0.59 0.72
N LYS A 57 2.72 -1.53 1.00
CA LYS A 57 2.69 -2.85 0.41
C LYS A 57 2.48 -3.86 1.53
N TYR A 58 1.52 -4.74 1.34
CA TYR A 58 1.16 -5.77 2.31
C TYR A 58 1.44 -7.12 1.71
N GLU A 59 2.18 -7.96 2.42
CA GLU A 59 2.41 -9.35 2.04
C GLU A 59 1.79 -10.25 3.10
N TYR A 60 1.09 -11.28 2.66
CA TYR A 60 0.37 -12.19 3.53
C TYR A 60 1.09 -13.54 3.55
N GLN A 61 1.46 -14.00 4.77
CA GLN A 61 2.14 -15.27 4.98
C GLN A 61 1.26 -16.21 5.80
N GLY A 62 1.10 -17.44 5.35
CA GLY A 62 0.31 -18.45 6.04
C GLY A 62 -0.90 -18.89 5.23
N SER A 63 -1.93 -19.36 5.93
CA SER A 63 -3.16 -19.81 5.31
C SER A 63 -4.23 -18.73 5.39
N ALA A 64 -5.34 -18.91 4.66
CA ALA A 64 -6.46 -17.97 4.69
C ALA A 64 -7.08 -17.81 6.09
N GLU A 65 -6.93 -18.81 6.96
CA GLU A 65 -7.49 -18.80 8.31
C GLU A 65 -6.50 -18.37 9.38
N ASP A 66 -5.20 -18.52 9.10
CA ASP A 66 -4.14 -18.22 10.07
C ASP A 66 -2.94 -17.62 9.33
N TYR A 67 -2.94 -16.32 9.20
CA TYR A 67 -1.89 -15.61 8.48
C TYR A 67 -1.37 -14.41 9.26
N THR A 68 -0.14 -14.03 8.93
CA THR A 68 0.45 -12.77 9.37
C THR A 68 0.70 -11.88 8.17
N ILE A 69 0.94 -10.60 8.46
CA ILE A 69 1.12 -9.57 7.44
C ILE A 69 2.48 -8.93 7.63
N THR A 70 3.21 -8.77 6.53
CA THR A 70 4.39 -7.92 6.48
C THR A 70 3.97 -6.59 5.84
N LEU A 71 4.21 -5.49 6.56
CA LEU A 71 3.92 -4.14 6.06
C LEU A 71 5.21 -3.48 5.63
N HIS A 72 5.23 -3.04 4.37
CA HIS A 72 6.24 -2.13 3.83
C HIS A 72 5.60 -0.75 3.73
N ALA A 73 6.00 0.16 4.62
CA ALA A 73 5.43 1.52 4.68
C ALA A 73 6.46 2.52 4.19
N GLY A 74 6.09 3.34 3.24
CA GLY A 74 7.05 4.27 2.67
C GLY A 74 6.45 5.39 1.84
N PHE A 75 7.33 6.07 1.13
CA PHE A 75 6.98 7.16 0.22
C PHE A 75 7.66 6.94 -1.13
N ASP A 76 6.96 7.34 -2.18
CA ASP A 76 7.53 7.44 -3.52
C ASP A 76 8.67 8.47 -3.49
N VAL A 77 9.86 8.07 -3.91
CA VAL A 77 11.03 8.94 -4.00
C VAL A 77 11.44 9.21 -5.45
N GLY A 78 10.71 8.65 -6.41
CA GLY A 78 11.00 8.83 -7.82
C GLY A 78 12.40 8.34 -8.18
N ASP A 79 13.08 9.11 -9.02
CA ASP A 79 14.43 8.78 -9.49
C ASP A 79 15.53 9.47 -8.69
N GLN A 80 15.20 10.06 -7.53
CA GLN A 80 16.18 10.68 -6.66
C GLN A 80 17.21 9.64 -6.17
N ASN A 81 18.45 10.07 -6.02
CA ASN A 81 19.50 9.25 -5.47
C ASN A 81 19.50 9.36 -3.94
N VAL A 82 18.78 8.45 -3.29
CA VAL A 82 18.62 8.43 -1.83
C VAL A 82 19.38 7.23 -1.27
N PRO A 83 20.30 7.42 -0.32
CA PRO A 83 21.01 6.29 0.29
C PRO A 83 20.11 5.54 1.26
N ASP A 84 20.41 4.26 1.46
CA ASP A 84 19.80 3.44 2.50
C ASP A 84 20.29 3.87 3.88
N SER A 85 19.51 3.55 4.91
CA SER A 85 19.95 3.59 6.31
C SER A 85 19.69 2.22 6.94
N ASP A 86 19.96 2.08 8.23
CA ASP A 86 19.75 0.81 8.93
C ASP A 86 18.27 0.40 8.93
N ARG A 87 17.37 1.37 8.94
CA ARG A 87 15.93 1.12 9.05
C ARG A 87 15.13 1.46 7.80
N VAL A 88 15.71 2.26 6.90
CA VAL A 88 15.04 2.70 5.67
C VAL A 88 15.80 2.20 4.47
N ARG A 89 15.11 1.46 3.62
CA ARG A 89 15.66 0.92 2.38
C ARG A 89 14.98 1.55 1.19
N ILE A 90 15.76 1.83 0.16
CA ILE A 90 15.22 2.30 -1.11
C ILE A 90 15.07 1.09 -2.01
N ILE A 91 13.85 0.82 -2.43
CA ILE A 91 13.54 -0.35 -3.25
C ILE A 91 12.71 0.04 -4.47
N ASP A 92 12.86 -0.75 -5.52
CA ASP A 92 11.98 -0.69 -6.67
C ASP A 92 10.87 -1.74 -6.47
N LEU A 93 9.61 -1.29 -6.39
CA LEU A 93 8.50 -2.22 -6.32
C LEU A 93 8.36 -2.93 -7.66
N PRO A 94 8.30 -4.27 -7.68
CA PRO A 94 8.18 -4.99 -8.94
C PRO A 94 6.86 -4.67 -9.64
N VAL A 95 6.88 -4.73 -10.97
CA VAL A 95 5.66 -4.63 -11.78
C VAL A 95 4.87 -5.92 -11.62
N VAL A 96 3.61 -5.80 -11.22
CA VAL A 96 2.72 -6.96 -11.00
C VAL A 96 1.37 -6.68 -11.65
N GLU A 97 0.65 -7.75 -11.99
CA GLU A 97 -0.74 -7.62 -12.45
C GLU A 97 -1.65 -7.49 -11.24
N VAL A 98 -2.52 -6.49 -11.26
CA VAL A 98 -3.40 -6.16 -10.15
C VAL A 98 -4.83 -5.91 -10.65
N ALA A 99 -5.79 -6.11 -9.75
CA ALA A 99 -7.09 -5.49 -9.83
C ALA A 99 -7.02 -4.22 -8.99
N SER A 100 -7.37 -3.10 -9.59
CA SER A 100 -7.23 -1.78 -8.97
C SER A 100 -8.57 -1.06 -8.93
N VAL A 101 -8.82 -0.39 -7.81
CA VAL A 101 -9.95 0.53 -7.68
C VAL A 101 -9.50 1.78 -6.96
N VAL A 102 -10.05 2.92 -7.35
CA VAL A 102 -9.80 4.19 -6.65
C VAL A 102 -10.94 4.41 -5.67
N TYR A 103 -10.58 4.44 -4.40
CA TYR A 103 -11.50 4.73 -3.31
C TYR A 103 -11.40 6.21 -2.94
N ARG A 104 -12.56 6.88 -2.91
CA ARG A 104 -12.65 8.29 -2.50
C ARG A 104 -13.49 8.37 -1.24
N GLY A 105 -12.93 8.93 -0.19
CA GLY A 105 -13.63 9.10 1.07
C GLY A 105 -12.74 8.86 2.29
N PRO A 106 -13.35 8.83 3.49
CA PRO A 106 -12.61 8.71 4.74
C PRO A 106 -11.88 7.37 4.85
N MET A 107 -10.77 7.40 5.60
CA MET A 107 -9.91 6.21 5.77
C MET A 107 -10.64 5.05 6.45
N ASP A 108 -11.65 5.31 7.27
CA ASP A 108 -12.40 4.27 7.95
C ASP A 108 -13.29 3.44 7.02
N GLY A 109 -13.50 3.89 5.78
CA GLY A 109 -14.20 3.12 4.76
C GLY A 109 -13.31 2.16 3.97
N ILE A 110 -11.99 2.24 4.13
CA ILE A 110 -11.05 1.41 3.37
C ILE A 110 -11.21 -0.09 3.64
N PRO A 111 -11.39 -0.57 4.88
CA PRO A 111 -11.62 -2.00 5.09
C PRO A 111 -12.80 -2.57 4.32
N SER A 112 -13.92 -1.86 4.30
CA SER A 112 -15.10 -2.28 3.50
C SER A 112 -14.82 -2.27 2.01
N ALA A 113 -14.06 -1.30 1.54
CA ALA A 113 -13.65 -1.21 0.13
C ALA A 113 -12.76 -2.40 -0.26
N TRP A 114 -11.84 -2.81 0.61
CA TRP A 114 -11.02 -4.01 0.40
C TRP A 114 -11.86 -5.27 0.31
N GLU A 115 -12.81 -5.46 1.23
CA GLU A 115 -13.70 -6.63 1.21
C GLU A 115 -14.47 -6.71 -0.11
N ALA A 116 -14.99 -5.57 -0.57
CA ALA A 116 -15.76 -5.51 -1.82
C ALA A 116 -14.87 -5.80 -3.04
N LEU A 117 -13.65 -5.25 -3.07
CA LEU A 117 -12.71 -5.49 -4.16
C LEU A 117 -12.31 -6.97 -4.25
N VAL A 118 -11.94 -7.57 -3.11
CA VAL A 118 -11.53 -8.98 -3.06
C VAL A 118 -12.67 -9.90 -3.50
N ALA A 119 -13.89 -9.67 -3.00
CA ALA A 119 -15.04 -10.47 -3.36
C ALA A 119 -15.31 -10.39 -4.88
N ARG A 120 -15.23 -9.21 -5.45
CA ARG A 120 -15.46 -9.01 -6.88
C ARG A 120 -14.41 -9.71 -7.74
N VAL A 121 -13.15 -9.63 -7.31
CA VAL A 121 -12.03 -10.27 -8.01
C VAL A 121 -12.19 -11.79 -8.01
N GLU A 122 -12.50 -12.36 -6.84
CA GLU A 122 -12.71 -13.81 -6.72
C GLU A 122 -13.92 -14.28 -7.53
N ASP A 123 -15.02 -13.54 -7.50
CA ASP A 123 -16.21 -13.84 -8.32
C ASP A 123 -15.91 -13.81 -9.82
N SER A 124 -14.93 -13.02 -10.23
CA SER A 124 -14.52 -12.94 -11.63
C SER A 124 -13.51 -14.02 -12.04
N GLY A 125 -13.17 -14.94 -11.14
CA GLY A 125 -12.33 -16.09 -11.43
C GLY A 125 -10.83 -15.88 -11.27
N TYR A 126 -10.40 -14.73 -10.76
CA TYR A 126 -8.99 -14.49 -10.49
C TYR A 126 -8.57 -15.09 -9.15
N ARG A 127 -7.29 -15.44 -9.03
CA ARG A 127 -6.68 -15.90 -7.79
C ARG A 127 -5.89 -14.76 -7.15
N LEU A 128 -5.95 -14.66 -5.83
CA LEU A 128 -5.10 -13.76 -5.07
C LEU A 128 -3.73 -14.40 -4.88
N VAL A 129 -2.67 -13.59 -4.96
CA VAL A 129 -1.29 -14.11 -4.89
C VAL A 129 -0.54 -13.63 -3.65
N GLY A 130 -1.25 -13.14 -2.64
CA GLY A 130 -0.65 -12.82 -1.34
C GLY A 130 0.00 -11.45 -1.24
N GLU A 131 -0.30 -10.53 -2.14
CA GLU A 131 0.21 -9.16 -2.07
C GLU A 131 -0.90 -8.17 -2.38
N SER A 132 -0.91 -7.05 -1.64
CA SER A 132 -1.77 -5.92 -1.95
C SER A 132 -1.01 -4.62 -1.70
N ARG A 133 -1.47 -3.54 -2.30
CA ARG A 133 -0.85 -2.21 -2.18
C ARG A 133 -1.92 -1.15 -1.99
N GLU A 134 -1.57 -0.12 -1.25
CA GLU A 134 -2.36 1.09 -1.12
C GLU A 134 -1.49 2.28 -1.51
N LEU A 135 -1.99 3.08 -2.45
CA LEU A 135 -1.32 4.30 -2.89
C LEU A 135 -2.20 5.47 -2.47
N TYR A 136 -1.68 6.31 -1.59
CA TYR A 136 -2.44 7.43 -1.02
C TYR A 136 -2.23 8.65 -1.88
N HIS A 137 -3.03 8.77 -2.96
CA HIS A 137 -2.89 9.84 -3.95
C HIS A 137 -3.23 11.21 -3.39
N GLU A 138 -4.25 11.29 -2.52
CA GLU A 138 -4.57 12.50 -1.78
C GLU A 138 -4.91 12.14 -0.34
N HIS A 139 -4.34 12.87 0.59
CA HIS A 139 -4.60 12.69 2.01
C HIS A 139 -4.71 14.08 2.65
N ASP A 140 -5.94 14.46 3.05
CA ASP A 140 -6.22 15.75 3.69
C ASP A 140 -6.77 15.50 5.09
N GLU A 141 -5.96 15.78 6.11
CA GLU A 141 -6.33 15.58 7.50
C GLU A 141 -7.49 16.45 7.95
N GLN A 142 -7.71 17.60 7.28
CA GLN A 142 -8.77 18.54 7.62
C GLN A 142 -10.08 18.26 6.89
N ASN A 143 -10.03 17.52 5.80
CA ASN A 143 -11.22 17.20 5.01
C ASN A 143 -11.15 15.76 4.51
N HIS A 144 -11.71 14.85 5.30
CA HIS A 144 -11.66 13.40 5.04
C HIS A 144 -12.33 12.97 3.74
N VAL A 145 -13.27 13.75 3.19
CA VAL A 145 -13.90 13.43 1.90
C VAL A 145 -12.96 13.63 0.71
N ARG A 146 -11.83 14.31 0.92
CA ARG A 146 -10.82 14.53 -0.12
C ARG A 146 -9.76 13.44 -0.18
N HIS A 147 -9.83 12.44 0.69
CA HIS A 147 -8.89 11.31 0.62
C HIS A 147 -9.14 10.51 -0.66
N VAL A 148 -8.07 10.23 -1.37
CA VAL A 148 -8.09 9.40 -2.58
C VAL A 148 -7.05 8.31 -2.42
N THR A 149 -7.48 7.07 -2.32
CA THR A 149 -6.60 5.91 -2.12
C THR A 149 -6.84 4.91 -3.24
N GLU A 150 -5.78 4.55 -3.93
CA GLU A 150 -5.85 3.46 -4.89
C GLU A 150 -5.56 2.15 -4.16
N LEU A 151 -6.50 1.21 -4.25
CA LEU A 151 -6.38 -0.13 -3.69
C LEU A 151 -6.01 -1.08 -4.81
N GLN A 152 -4.91 -1.81 -4.65
CA GLN A 152 -4.43 -2.76 -5.64
C GLN A 152 -4.25 -4.13 -5.00
N VAL A 153 -4.93 -5.14 -5.52
CA VAL A 153 -4.70 -6.52 -5.10
C VAL A 153 -4.03 -7.28 -6.24
N ALA A 154 -2.90 -7.91 -5.94
CA ALA A 154 -2.17 -8.69 -6.93
C ALA A 154 -2.94 -9.97 -7.26
N ILE A 155 -3.03 -10.28 -8.54
CA ILE A 155 -3.86 -11.37 -9.05
C ILE A 155 -3.10 -12.26 -10.02
N ALA A 156 -3.60 -13.48 -10.18
CA ALA A 156 -3.22 -14.39 -11.23
C ALA A 156 -4.47 -15.01 -11.85
N ARG A 157 -4.33 -15.52 -13.04
CA ARG A 157 -5.44 -16.15 -13.78
C ARG A 157 -5.57 -17.63 -13.52
#